data_d170a8e319a032d9ed6491ddac27c2ff
#
_entry.id   d170a8e319a032d9ed6491ddac27c2ff
#
_cell.length_a   1.000
_cell.length_b   1.000
_cell.length_c   1.000
_cell.angle_alpha   90.00
_cell.angle_beta   90.00
_cell.angle_gamma   90.00
#
_symmetry.space_group_name_H-M   'P 1'
#
loop_
_entity.id
_entity.type
_entity.pdbx_description
1 polymer ?
#
loop_
_entity_poly.entity_id
_entity_poly.type
_entity_poly.pdbx_seq_one_letter_code
_entity_poly.pdbx_strand_id
1 'polypeptide(L)'
;MASGSVCRMDVAGWSTARRVTKQISVGNVAIGGSAPITVQSMTTTKTADVEGTLQQIYALAAAGCDIVRCTCNEAEAAEGLAQIVPRSPIPVIADIHHQYKMALAAIEAGVHGLRLNPGNIRRPEHIKAVATEARDRGLPIRIGVNAGSLDPALYDKYGGATPEAMVESAQQEMAYFHEVGFDLIKISVKASSVPLMVEAYRQLADVTDVPLHLGVTEAGPPPAGLVKATAGIATLLLEGIGDTIRYSLTADPVEEARAGRQLLEALGLRERKNVDLIACPSCG
;
A
#
# COMPACT_ATOMS: atom_id res chain seq x y z
N MET A 1 29.07 -3.30 16.55
CA MET A 1 28.38 -2.01 16.33
C MET A 1 28.40 -1.76 14.83
N ALA A 2 27.37 -2.16 14.13
CA ALA A 2 27.22 -1.90 12.70
C ALA A 2 26.58 -0.53 12.55
N SER A 3 27.29 0.44 11.97
CA SER A 3 26.77 1.76 11.61
C SER A 3 25.77 1.57 10.49
N GLY A 4 24.49 1.60 10.84
CA GLY A 4 23.40 1.62 9.87
C GLY A 4 23.57 2.86 8.98
N SER A 5 23.81 2.63 7.69
CA SER A 5 23.81 3.68 6.68
C SER A 5 22.42 4.28 6.60
N VAL A 6 22.23 5.45 7.18
CA VAL A 6 21.02 6.26 7.03
C VAL A 6 21.01 6.77 5.59
N CYS A 7 20.08 6.29 4.78
CA CYS A 7 19.86 6.81 3.44
C CYS A 7 19.37 8.26 3.57
N ARG A 8 20.27 9.25 3.44
CA ARG A 8 19.93 10.67 3.44
C ARG A 8 19.46 11.06 2.05
N MET A 9 18.29 11.67 2.01
CA MET A 9 17.84 12.39 0.83
C MET A 9 18.32 13.85 0.94
N ASP A 10 19.39 14.17 0.27
CA ASP A 10 19.88 15.55 0.17
C ASP A 10 19.17 16.23 -1.01
N VAL A 11 18.11 16.95 -0.74
CA VAL A 11 17.50 17.85 -1.71
C VAL A 11 17.67 19.28 -1.20
N ALA A 12 18.61 20.04 -1.79
CA ALA A 12 18.78 21.49 -1.64
C ALA A 12 18.58 22.01 -0.18
N GLY A 13 19.23 21.40 0.81
CA GLY A 13 19.15 21.82 2.22
C GLY A 13 17.99 21.20 3.04
N TRP A 14 17.17 20.35 2.47
CA TRP A 14 16.18 19.54 3.17
C TRP A 14 16.68 18.09 3.22
N SER A 15 17.23 17.69 4.34
CA SER A 15 17.60 16.31 4.62
C SER A 15 16.66 15.76 5.68
N THR A 16 15.61 15.06 5.25
CA THR A 16 14.82 14.27 6.18
C THR A 16 15.33 12.84 6.15
N ALA A 17 15.87 12.39 7.28
CA ALA A 17 16.25 10.98 7.42
C ALA A 17 14.97 10.13 7.32
N ARG A 18 14.94 9.20 6.36
CA ARG A 18 13.83 8.25 6.28
C ARG A 18 13.81 7.36 7.53
N ARG A 19 12.61 7.09 8.02
CA ARG A 19 12.37 6.12 9.07
C ARG A 19 13.00 4.78 8.68
N VAL A 20 13.76 4.17 9.59
CA VAL A 20 14.33 2.84 9.38
C VAL A 20 13.23 1.80 9.53
N THR A 21 12.99 1.01 8.49
CA THR A 21 11.98 -0.04 8.48
C THR A 21 12.58 -1.39 8.12
N LYS A 22 11.91 -2.48 8.52
CA LYS A 22 12.23 -3.81 8.01
C LYS A 22 12.07 -3.82 6.49
N GLN A 23 12.93 -4.56 5.80
CA GLN A 23 12.79 -4.74 4.36
C GLN A 23 12.06 -6.04 4.07
N ILE A 24 11.02 -5.96 3.23
CA ILE A 24 10.30 -7.09 2.64
C ILE A 24 10.37 -7.01 1.12
N SER A 25 9.92 -8.05 0.43
CA SER A 25 9.85 -8.04 -1.04
C SER A 25 8.48 -8.50 -1.53
N VAL A 26 7.93 -7.81 -2.52
CA VAL A 26 6.75 -8.22 -3.27
C VAL A 26 7.24 -8.65 -4.66
N GLY A 27 7.34 -9.95 -4.89
CA GLY A 27 8.06 -10.47 -6.05
C GLY A 27 9.50 -9.97 -6.07
N ASN A 28 9.88 -9.32 -7.15
CA ASN A 28 11.22 -8.72 -7.34
C ASN A 28 11.34 -7.27 -6.84
N VAL A 29 10.29 -6.71 -6.22
CA VAL A 29 10.27 -5.33 -5.74
C VAL A 29 10.50 -5.27 -4.24
N ALA A 30 11.62 -4.70 -3.81
CA ALA A 30 11.95 -4.48 -2.40
C ALA A 30 11.15 -3.28 -1.85
N ILE A 31 10.71 -3.40 -0.59
CA ILE A 31 9.91 -2.39 0.12
C ILE A 31 10.47 -2.23 1.53
N GLY A 32 10.66 -1.00 1.97
CA GLY A 32 11.25 -0.70 3.27
C GLY A 32 12.77 -0.74 3.26
N GLY A 33 13.39 -0.56 4.41
CA GLY A 33 14.84 -0.41 4.54
C GLY A 33 15.36 0.75 3.71
N SER A 34 16.38 0.49 2.88
CA SER A 34 16.95 1.45 1.95
C SER A 34 16.31 1.43 0.54
N ALA A 35 15.31 0.59 0.32
CA ALA A 35 14.67 0.47 -0.99
C ALA A 35 13.96 1.78 -1.41
N PRO A 36 13.91 2.10 -2.71
CA PRO A 36 13.15 3.25 -3.20
C PRO A 36 11.67 3.12 -2.83
N ILE A 37 11.01 4.26 -2.55
CA ILE A 37 9.56 4.28 -2.32
C ILE A 37 8.83 3.86 -3.60
N THR A 38 7.90 2.92 -3.47
CA THR A 38 7.19 2.33 -4.60
C THR A 38 5.81 2.93 -4.80
N VAL A 39 5.38 3.00 -6.06
CA VAL A 39 4.02 3.35 -6.44
C VAL A 39 3.22 2.08 -6.67
N GLN A 40 2.10 1.95 -5.97
CA GLN A 40 1.13 0.88 -6.18
C GLN A 40 -0.17 1.47 -6.74
N SER A 41 -0.81 0.78 -7.68
CA SER A 41 -2.19 1.05 -8.08
C SER A 41 -3.03 -0.24 -8.05
N MET A 42 -4.24 -0.17 -8.55
CA MET A 42 -5.19 -1.27 -8.51
C MET A 42 -5.96 -1.33 -9.82
N THR A 43 -6.22 -2.54 -10.34
CA THR A 43 -7.08 -2.72 -11.49
C THR A 43 -8.55 -2.46 -11.12
N THR A 44 -9.31 -1.98 -12.08
CA THR A 44 -10.77 -1.78 -11.99
C THR A 44 -11.55 -2.81 -12.82
N THR A 45 -10.86 -3.59 -13.63
CA THR A 45 -11.43 -4.72 -14.39
C THR A 45 -11.82 -5.86 -13.46
N LYS A 46 -12.75 -6.69 -13.90
CA LYS A 46 -12.99 -7.98 -13.24
C LYS A 46 -11.77 -8.87 -13.45
N THR A 47 -11.20 -9.40 -12.38
CA THR A 47 -9.97 -10.22 -12.45
C THR A 47 -10.17 -11.50 -13.29
N ALA A 48 -11.40 -12.00 -13.40
CA ALA A 48 -11.77 -13.10 -14.29
C ALA A 48 -11.66 -12.72 -15.79
N ASP A 49 -11.74 -11.42 -16.15
CA ASP A 49 -11.40 -10.92 -17.47
C ASP A 49 -9.87 -10.75 -17.58
N VAL A 50 -9.20 -11.84 -17.91
CA VAL A 50 -7.73 -11.95 -17.95
C VAL A 50 -7.12 -10.95 -18.91
N GLU A 51 -7.64 -10.86 -20.14
CA GLU A 51 -7.05 -10.00 -21.18
C GLU A 51 -7.28 -8.51 -20.88
N GLY A 52 -8.49 -8.13 -20.47
CA GLY A 52 -8.79 -6.76 -20.06
C GLY A 52 -7.96 -6.34 -18.83
N THR A 53 -7.77 -7.25 -17.87
CA THR A 53 -6.94 -6.98 -16.68
C THR A 53 -5.46 -6.83 -17.05
N LEU A 54 -4.93 -7.68 -17.93
CA LEU A 54 -3.55 -7.56 -18.40
C LEU A 54 -3.31 -6.27 -19.19
N GLN A 55 -4.21 -5.85 -20.05
CA GLN A 55 -4.11 -4.57 -20.75
C GLN A 55 -4.00 -3.41 -19.77
N GLN A 56 -4.83 -3.41 -18.71
CA GLN A 56 -4.77 -2.38 -17.67
C GLN A 56 -3.47 -2.45 -16.88
N ILE A 57 -2.96 -3.65 -16.54
CA ILE A 57 -1.66 -3.82 -15.87
C ILE A 57 -0.51 -3.28 -16.72
N TYR A 58 -0.49 -3.55 -18.04
CA TYR A 58 0.53 -2.98 -18.93
C TYR A 58 0.47 -1.45 -18.98
N ALA A 59 -0.73 -0.88 -19.04
CA ALA A 59 -0.90 0.57 -18.99
C ALA A 59 -0.42 1.18 -17.66
N LEU A 60 -0.71 0.53 -16.54
CA LEU A 60 -0.25 0.93 -15.22
C LEU A 60 1.28 0.87 -15.10
N ALA A 61 1.91 -0.21 -15.58
CA ALA A 61 3.36 -0.36 -15.58
C ALA A 61 4.04 0.74 -16.42
N ALA A 62 3.49 1.02 -17.60
CA ALA A 62 3.97 2.10 -18.48
C ALA A 62 3.82 3.49 -17.83
N ALA A 63 2.82 3.68 -16.96
CA ALA A 63 2.60 4.91 -16.20
C ALA A 63 3.49 5.05 -14.97
N GLY A 64 4.34 4.06 -14.66
CA GLY A 64 5.27 4.10 -13.53
C GLY A 64 4.77 3.42 -12.27
N CYS A 65 3.74 2.58 -12.36
CA CYS A 65 3.33 1.69 -11.29
C CYS A 65 4.39 0.59 -11.08
N ASP A 66 4.83 0.39 -9.85
CA ASP A 66 5.82 -0.63 -9.50
C ASP A 66 5.16 -1.96 -9.08
N ILE A 67 3.93 -1.90 -8.54
CA ILE A 67 3.19 -3.06 -8.01
C ILE A 67 1.72 -2.86 -8.31
N VAL A 68 1.03 -3.87 -8.82
CA VAL A 68 -0.42 -3.81 -9.07
C VAL A 68 -1.19 -4.69 -8.09
N ARG A 69 -2.41 -4.29 -7.75
CA ARG A 69 -3.34 -5.06 -6.94
C ARG A 69 -4.59 -5.41 -7.75
N CYS A 70 -4.96 -6.69 -7.74
CA CYS A 70 -6.16 -7.22 -8.38
C CYS A 70 -7.10 -7.79 -7.31
N THR A 71 -8.41 -7.60 -7.46
CA THR A 71 -9.42 -8.12 -6.52
C THR A 71 -9.57 -9.64 -6.70
N CYS A 72 -9.63 -10.38 -5.58
CA CYS A 72 -9.88 -11.83 -5.59
C CYS A 72 -10.93 -12.18 -4.52
N ASN A 73 -12.20 -12.08 -4.89
CA ASN A 73 -13.34 -12.32 -4.00
C ASN A 73 -14.16 -13.57 -4.38
N GLU A 74 -13.86 -14.19 -5.52
CA GLU A 74 -14.55 -15.34 -6.09
C GLU A 74 -13.57 -16.29 -6.78
N ALA A 75 -13.97 -17.54 -7.02
CA ALA A 75 -13.09 -18.57 -7.57
C ALA A 75 -12.58 -18.22 -8.97
N GLU A 76 -13.44 -17.66 -9.81
CA GLU A 76 -13.10 -17.23 -11.17
C GLU A 76 -12.01 -16.15 -11.18
N ALA A 77 -11.98 -15.31 -10.15
CA ALA A 77 -10.90 -14.32 -9.98
C ALA A 77 -9.57 -14.99 -9.63
N ALA A 78 -9.58 -16.05 -8.81
CA ALA A 78 -8.37 -16.82 -8.50
C ALA A 78 -7.85 -17.57 -9.75
N GLU A 79 -8.73 -18.16 -10.55
CA GLU A 79 -8.39 -18.79 -11.83
C GLU A 79 -7.81 -17.75 -12.82
N GLY A 80 -8.38 -16.55 -12.84
CA GLY A 80 -7.86 -15.42 -13.60
C GLY A 80 -6.46 -15.02 -13.16
N LEU A 81 -6.21 -14.93 -11.85
CA LEU A 81 -4.89 -14.61 -11.30
C LEU A 81 -3.83 -15.62 -11.74
N ALA A 82 -4.13 -16.92 -11.79
CA ALA A 82 -3.19 -17.95 -12.24
C ALA A 82 -2.72 -17.73 -13.70
N GLN A 83 -3.54 -17.06 -14.52
CA GLN A 83 -3.18 -16.71 -15.90
C GLN A 83 -2.54 -15.31 -16.01
N ILE A 84 -2.91 -14.38 -15.13
CA ILE A 84 -2.40 -13.01 -15.12
C ILE A 84 -0.98 -12.94 -14.56
N VAL A 85 -0.73 -13.60 -13.44
CA VAL A 85 0.54 -13.50 -12.71
C VAL A 85 1.75 -13.81 -13.58
N PRO A 86 1.83 -14.93 -14.34
CA PRO A 86 3.00 -15.24 -15.16
C PRO A 86 3.20 -14.29 -16.35
N ARG A 87 2.18 -13.53 -16.74
CA ARG A 87 2.20 -12.59 -17.88
C ARG A 87 2.35 -11.14 -17.45
N SER A 88 2.23 -10.84 -16.16
CA SER A 88 2.31 -9.48 -15.64
C SER A 88 3.75 -8.94 -15.67
N PRO A 89 4.00 -7.72 -16.20
CA PRO A 89 5.32 -7.10 -16.19
C PRO A 89 5.75 -6.58 -14.81
N ILE A 90 4.82 -6.49 -13.84
CA ILE A 90 5.05 -6.01 -12.47
C ILE A 90 4.40 -6.97 -11.48
N PRO A 91 4.88 -7.05 -10.24
CA PRO A 91 4.31 -7.91 -9.21
C PRO A 91 2.82 -7.66 -8.97
N VAL A 92 2.07 -8.76 -8.80
CA VAL A 92 0.62 -8.75 -8.57
C VAL A 92 0.33 -9.11 -7.11
N ILE A 93 -0.48 -8.29 -6.45
CA ILE A 93 -1.03 -8.52 -5.10
C ILE A 93 -2.51 -8.88 -5.25
N ALA A 94 -2.97 -9.93 -4.57
CA ALA A 94 -4.38 -10.22 -4.45
C ALA A 94 -5.03 -9.43 -3.30
N ASP A 95 -6.15 -8.79 -3.59
CA ASP A 95 -6.96 -8.04 -2.63
C ASP A 95 -8.12 -8.91 -2.14
N ILE A 96 -8.06 -9.33 -0.90
CA ILE A 96 -9.02 -10.22 -0.28
C ILE A 96 -9.91 -9.42 0.67
N HIS A 97 -11.22 -9.39 0.37
CA HIS A 97 -12.15 -8.60 1.16
C HIS A 97 -12.81 -9.38 2.32
N HIS A 98 -13.27 -10.63 2.09
CA HIS A 98 -14.13 -11.32 3.05
C HIS A 98 -13.77 -12.78 3.32
N GLN A 99 -13.27 -13.52 2.33
CA GLN A 99 -13.14 -14.98 2.41
C GLN A 99 -11.68 -15.41 2.47
N TYR A 100 -11.24 -15.99 3.60
CA TYR A 100 -9.88 -16.51 3.73
C TYR A 100 -9.54 -17.60 2.68
N LYS A 101 -10.53 -18.36 2.22
CA LYS A 101 -10.33 -19.35 1.15
C LYS A 101 -9.86 -18.74 -0.16
N MET A 102 -10.30 -17.51 -0.45
CA MET A 102 -9.82 -16.79 -1.63
C MET A 102 -8.36 -16.32 -1.47
N ALA A 103 -7.92 -16.06 -0.22
CA ALA A 103 -6.51 -15.81 0.05
C ALA A 103 -5.65 -17.05 -0.27
N LEU A 104 -6.08 -18.24 0.18
CA LEU A 104 -5.37 -19.49 -0.11
C LEU A 104 -5.36 -19.78 -1.62
N ALA A 105 -6.49 -19.62 -2.31
CA ALA A 105 -6.56 -19.80 -3.76
C ALA A 105 -5.66 -18.80 -4.53
N ALA A 106 -5.60 -17.55 -4.07
CA ALA A 106 -4.70 -16.55 -4.66
C ALA A 106 -3.21 -16.91 -4.43
N ILE A 107 -2.86 -17.43 -3.25
CA ILE A 107 -1.50 -17.93 -2.98
C ILE A 107 -1.16 -19.08 -3.95
N GLU A 108 -2.08 -20.01 -4.14
CA GLU A 108 -1.91 -21.13 -5.08
C GLU A 108 -1.77 -20.65 -6.53
N ALA A 109 -2.50 -19.59 -6.91
CA ALA A 109 -2.40 -18.92 -8.21
C ALA A 109 -1.03 -18.22 -8.42
N GLY A 110 -0.16 -18.16 -7.42
CA GLY A 110 1.20 -17.65 -7.51
C GLY A 110 1.34 -16.14 -7.38
N VAL A 111 0.39 -15.44 -6.74
CA VAL A 111 0.50 -14.00 -6.49
C VAL A 111 1.74 -13.65 -5.66
N HIS A 112 2.21 -12.42 -5.78
CA HIS A 112 3.44 -11.95 -5.12
C HIS A 112 3.20 -11.32 -3.75
N GLY A 113 1.96 -11.25 -3.30
CA GLY A 113 1.57 -10.75 -1.99
C GLY A 113 0.06 -10.73 -1.82
N LEU A 114 -0.38 -10.52 -0.59
CA LEU A 114 -1.79 -10.39 -0.24
C LEU A 114 -2.09 -9.04 0.39
N ARG A 115 -3.31 -8.56 0.22
CA ARG A 115 -3.91 -7.54 1.07
C ARG A 115 -5.10 -8.13 1.78
N LEU A 116 -5.07 -8.06 3.10
CA LEU A 116 -6.18 -8.47 3.95
C LEU A 116 -6.79 -7.22 4.63
N ASN A 117 -8.12 -7.25 4.79
CA ASN A 117 -8.82 -6.30 5.65
C ASN A 117 -9.19 -7.02 6.95
N PRO A 118 -8.53 -6.70 8.06
CA PRO A 118 -8.75 -7.38 9.33
C PRO A 118 -10.20 -7.25 9.84
N GLY A 119 -10.83 -6.10 9.61
CA GLY A 119 -12.22 -5.90 9.96
C GLY A 119 -13.20 -6.88 9.30
N ASN A 120 -12.78 -7.61 8.27
CA ASN A 120 -13.63 -8.54 7.50
C ASN A 120 -13.25 -10.02 7.70
N ILE A 121 -11.99 -10.33 8.06
CA ILE A 121 -11.53 -11.70 8.35
C ILE A 121 -11.21 -11.79 9.84
N ARG A 122 -12.25 -11.99 10.66
CA ARG A 122 -12.17 -11.83 12.12
C ARG A 122 -11.81 -13.08 12.89
N ARG A 123 -11.82 -14.27 12.25
CA ARG A 123 -11.56 -15.53 12.96
C ARG A 123 -10.07 -15.80 13.02
N PRO A 124 -9.45 -15.92 14.22
CA PRO A 124 -8.03 -16.18 14.38
C PRO A 124 -7.53 -17.40 13.60
N GLU A 125 -8.33 -18.46 13.54
CA GLU A 125 -8.00 -19.68 12.80
C GLU A 125 -7.87 -19.44 11.30
N HIS A 126 -8.65 -18.51 10.72
CA HIS A 126 -8.55 -18.16 9.31
C HIS A 126 -7.31 -17.32 9.02
N ILE A 127 -6.99 -16.36 9.92
CA ILE A 127 -5.77 -15.56 9.82
C ILE A 127 -4.55 -16.48 9.93
N LYS A 128 -4.56 -17.41 10.90
CA LYS A 128 -3.49 -18.38 11.09
C LYS A 128 -3.27 -19.26 9.85
N ALA A 129 -4.35 -19.75 9.24
CA ALA A 129 -4.25 -20.59 8.03
C ALA A 129 -3.58 -19.82 6.88
N VAL A 130 -4.01 -18.57 6.63
CA VAL A 130 -3.43 -17.73 5.57
C VAL A 130 -1.99 -17.33 5.88
N ALA A 131 -1.70 -16.97 7.13
CA ALA A 131 -0.35 -16.58 7.56
C ALA A 131 0.64 -17.74 7.45
N THR A 132 0.22 -18.95 7.80
CA THR A 132 1.04 -20.18 7.68
C THR A 132 1.40 -20.43 6.22
N GLU A 133 0.40 -20.46 5.32
CA GLU A 133 0.63 -20.70 3.90
C GLU A 133 1.48 -19.59 3.27
N ALA A 134 1.22 -18.33 3.62
CA ALA A 134 2.02 -17.19 3.15
C ALA A 134 3.48 -17.28 3.64
N ARG A 135 3.71 -17.68 4.90
CA ARG A 135 5.05 -17.88 5.46
C ARG A 135 5.81 -18.96 4.71
N ASP A 136 5.18 -20.09 4.48
CA ASP A 136 5.82 -21.26 3.86
C ASP A 136 6.23 -20.97 2.40
N ARG A 137 5.60 -19.98 1.77
CA ARG A 137 5.93 -19.47 0.43
C ARG A 137 6.70 -18.14 0.41
N GLY A 138 7.05 -17.59 1.57
CA GLY A 138 7.76 -16.31 1.67
C GLY A 138 6.98 -15.10 1.12
N LEU A 139 5.65 -15.12 1.25
CA LEU A 139 4.74 -14.19 0.61
C LEU A 139 4.32 -13.09 1.57
N PRO A 140 4.57 -11.78 1.26
CA PRO A 140 4.24 -10.71 2.19
C PRO A 140 2.73 -10.42 2.23
N ILE A 141 2.26 -10.01 3.41
CA ILE A 141 0.87 -9.62 3.65
C ILE A 141 0.80 -8.14 4.03
N ARG A 142 -0.12 -7.41 3.40
CA ARG A 142 -0.48 -6.07 3.85
C ARG A 142 -1.73 -6.11 4.71
N ILE A 143 -1.58 -5.66 5.95
CA ILE A 143 -2.68 -5.36 6.86
C ILE A 143 -3.24 -3.99 6.48
N GLY A 144 -4.51 -3.93 6.15
CA GLY A 144 -5.15 -2.70 5.69
C GLY A 144 -6.26 -2.23 6.61
N VAL A 145 -5.93 -1.40 7.60
CA VAL A 145 -6.91 -0.73 8.47
C VAL A 145 -7.49 0.47 7.75
N ASN A 146 -8.80 0.61 7.78
CA ASN A 146 -9.51 1.78 7.27
C ASN A 146 -10.45 2.33 8.36
N ALA A 147 -10.51 3.64 8.50
CA ALA A 147 -11.39 4.32 9.46
C ALA A 147 -12.87 3.91 9.31
N GLY A 148 -13.34 3.69 8.07
CA GLY A 148 -14.72 3.28 7.78
C GLY A 148 -15.05 1.81 8.06
N SER A 149 -14.05 0.96 8.38
CA SER A 149 -14.24 -0.47 8.68
C SER A 149 -13.54 -0.89 9.98
N LEU A 150 -13.38 0.05 10.90
CA LEU A 150 -12.81 -0.20 12.22
C LEU A 150 -13.67 -1.19 13.01
N ASP A 151 -13.03 -1.97 13.89
CA ASP A 151 -13.77 -2.87 14.78
C ASP A 151 -14.74 -2.08 15.66
N PRO A 152 -16.03 -2.49 15.77
CA PRO A 152 -17.00 -1.81 16.61
C PRO A 152 -16.56 -1.62 18.06
N ALA A 153 -15.85 -2.60 18.64
CA ALA A 153 -15.36 -2.49 20.01
C ALA A 153 -14.31 -1.38 20.18
N LEU A 154 -13.44 -1.19 19.17
CA LEU A 154 -12.48 -0.08 19.16
C LEU A 154 -13.19 1.25 18.90
N TYR A 155 -14.18 1.26 18.01
CA TYR A 155 -14.97 2.45 17.73
C TYR A 155 -15.69 2.95 19.00
N ASP A 156 -16.29 2.03 19.77
CA ASP A 156 -16.99 2.36 21.03
C ASP A 156 -15.97 2.78 22.12
N LYS A 157 -14.85 2.10 22.23
CA LYS A 157 -13.78 2.41 23.20
C LYS A 157 -13.24 3.82 23.05
N TYR A 158 -13.06 4.30 21.82
CA TYR A 158 -12.44 5.59 21.52
C TYR A 158 -13.45 6.69 21.14
N GLY A 159 -14.74 6.35 21.09
CA GLY A 159 -15.80 7.28 20.70
C GLY A 159 -15.79 7.66 19.23
N GLY A 160 -15.18 6.81 18.37
CA GLY A 160 -15.09 7.04 16.93
C GLY A 160 -13.83 6.47 16.28
N ALA A 161 -13.67 6.76 15.01
CA ALA A 161 -12.45 6.45 14.28
C ALA A 161 -11.37 7.51 14.58
N THR A 162 -10.66 7.34 15.69
CA THR A 162 -9.55 8.20 16.10
C THR A 162 -8.20 7.63 15.63
N PRO A 163 -7.11 8.43 15.63
CA PRO A 163 -5.77 7.91 15.34
C PRO A 163 -5.38 6.74 16.24
N GLU A 164 -5.65 6.84 17.54
CA GLU A 164 -5.35 5.80 18.53
C GLU A 164 -6.12 4.51 18.26
N ALA A 165 -7.41 4.60 17.90
CA ALA A 165 -8.22 3.44 17.53
C ALA A 165 -7.67 2.72 16.30
N MET A 166 -7.21 3.48 15.31
CA MET A 166 -6.62 2.91 14.08
C MET A 166 -5.28 2.25 14.34
N VAL A 167 -4.45 2.85 15.21
CA VAL A 167 -3.14 2.29 15.61
C VAL A 167 -3.34 1.02 16.44
N GLU A 168 -4.24 1.03 17.42
CA GLU A 168 -4.55 -0.16 18.22
C GLU A 168 -5.07 -1.30 17.33
N SER A 169 -5.96 -1.00 16.37
CA SER A 169 -6.42 -2.00 15.40
C SER A 169 -5.25 -2.63 14.62
N ALA A 170 -4.32 -1.80 14.16
CA ALA A 170 -3.15 -2.29 13.43
C ALA A 170 -2.24 -3.16 14.32
N GLN A 171 -2.04 -2.79 15.58
CA GLN A 171 -1.24 -3.56 16.55
C GLN A 171 -1.88 -4.90 16.91
N GLN A 172 -3.20 -4.94 17.12
CA GLN A 172 -3.92 -6.17 17.38
C GLN A 172 -3.79 -7.15 16.22
N GLU A 173 -3.92 -6.66 15.00
CA GLU A 173 -3.76 -7.50 13.81
C GLU A 173 -2.33 -8.01 13.64
N MET A 174 -1.32 -7.16 13.86
CA MET A 174 0.07 -7.61 13.85
C MET A 174 0.32 -8.72 14.88
N ALA A 175 -0.27 -8.62 16.07
CA ALA A 175 -0.11 -9.62 17.11
C ALA A 175 -0.57 -11.01 16.64
N TYR A 176 -1.72 -11.12 15.94
CA TYR A 176 -2.18 -12.39 15.38
C TYR A 176 -1.19 -13.02 14.39
N PHE A 177 -0.52 -12.20 13.56
CA PHE A 177 0.49 -12.70 12.63
C PHE A 177 1.77 -13.11 13.36
N HIS A 178 2.21 -12.33 14.35
CA HIS A 178 3.39 -12.66 15.16
C HIS A 178 3.20 -13.94 15.99
N GLU A 179 1.99 -14.20 16.52
CA GLU A 179 1.67 -15.44 17.25
C GLU A 179 1.91 -16.70 16.41
N VAL A 180 1.80 -16.60 15.09
CA VAL A 180 2.08 -17.71 14.16
C VAL A 180 3.49 -17.65 13.54
N GLY A 181 4.35 -16.76 14.04
CA GLY A 181 5.72 -16.57 13.56
C GLY A 181 5.78 -15.99 12.15
N PHE A 182 4.86 -15.09 11.79
CA PHE A 182 4.82 -14.43 10.48
C PHE A 182 5.21 -12.97 10.59
N ASP A 183 6.32 -12.56 9.94
CA ASP A 183 6.92 -11.22 10.02
C ASP A 183 6.97 -10.46 8.69
N LEU A 184 6.56 -11.08 7.57
CA LEU A 184 6.56 -10.43 6.26
C LEU A 184 5.35 -9.50 6.09
N ILE A 185 5.25 -8.51 6.99
CA ILE A 185 4.10 -7.63 7.11
C ILE A 185 4.43 -6.23 6.60
N LYS A 186 3.47 -5.58 5.94
CA LYS A 186 3.39 -4.12 5.79
C LYS A 186 2.00 -3.64 6.21
N ILE A 187 1.89 -2.38 6.64
CA ILE A 187 0.64 -1.86 7.20
C ILE A 187 0.18 -0.62 6.46
N SER A 188 -1.11 -0.42 6.41
CA SER A 188 -1.74 0.84 6.06
C SER A 188 -2.85 1.17 7.04
N VAL A 189 -2.90 2.43 7.49
CA VAL A 189 -3.97 3.03 8.29
C VAL A 189 -4.55 4.20 7.50
N LYS A 190 -5.69 3.99 6.86
CA LYS A 190 -6.24 4.94 5.89
C LYS A 190 -7.54 5.56 6.38
N ALA A 191 -7.67 6.85 6.11
CA ALA A 191 -8.89 7.61 6.32
C ALA A 191 -9.16 8.52 5.13
N SER A 192 -10.40 8.99 4.98
CA SER A 192 -10.75 10.05 4.03
C SER A 192 -10.39 11.44 4.56
N SER A 193 -10.29 11.63 5.87
CA SER A 193 -9.76 12.83 6.51
C SER A 193 -8.25 12.82 6.49
N VAL A 194 -7.64 13.83 5.86
CA VAL A 194 -6.17 13.97 5.78
C VAL A 194 -5.55 14.16 7.17
N PRO A 195 -6.03 15.06 8.05
CA PRO A 195 -5.46 15.22 9.39
C PRO A 195 -5.51 13.92 10.21
N LEU A 196 -6.64 13.21 10.19
CA LEU A 196 -6.79 11.93 10.88
C LEU A 196 -5.78 10.90 10.37
N MET A 197 -5.65 10.77 9.05
CA MET A 197 -4.73 9.84 8.42
C MET A 197 -3.28 10.16 8.78
N VAL A 198 -2.87 11.42 8.66
CA VAL A 198 -1.50 11.85 8.94
C VAL A 198 -1.14 11.54 10.39
N GLU A 199 -2.02 11.87 11.34
CA GLU A 199 -1.77 11.62 12.76
C GLU A 199 -1.72 10.11 13.08
N ALA A 200 -2.60 9.30 12.49
CA ALA A 200 -2.57 7.85 12.66
C ALA A 200 -1.25 7.23 12.14
N TYR A 201 -0.72 7.72 11.00
CA TYR A 201 0.57 7.22 10.50
C TYR A 201 1.76 7.68 11.34
N ARG A 202 1.74 8.90 11.90
CA ARG A 202 2.78 9.37 12.84
C ARG A 202 2.85 8.47 14.06
N GLN A 203 1.71 8.26 14.73
CA GLN A 203 1.64 7.38 15.91
C GLN A 203 2.02 5.93 15.56
N LEU A 204 1.59 5.42 14.40
CA LEU A 204 1.97 4.08 13.97
C LEU A 204 3.48 3.97 13.69
N ALA A 205 4.08 5.01 13.13
CA ALA A 205 5.51 5.04 12.84
C ALA A 205 6.38 4.97 14.10
N ASP A 206 5.88 5.49 15.23
CA ASP A 206 6.58 5.47 16.52
C ASP A 206 6.53 4.10 17.21
N VAL A 207 5.54 3.26 16.89
CA VAL A 207 5.29 2.00 17.62
C VAL A 207 5.65 0.74 16.82
N THR A 208 6.08 0.86 15.57
CA THR A 208 6.46 -0.30 14.75
C THR A 208 7.57 0.03 13.75
N ASP A 209 8.34 -0.96 13.36
CA ASP A 209 9.39 -0.87 12.33
C ASP A 209 8.98 -1.54 11.00
N VAL A 210 7.73 -2.01 10.87
CA VAL A 210 7.25 -2.57 9.60
C VAL A 210 7.08 -1.49 8.53
N PRO A 211 7.20 -1.83 7.24
CA PRO A 211 6.96 -0.89 6.15
C PRO A 211 5.54 -0.35 6.13
N LEU A 212 5.39 0.94 5.84
CA LEU A 212 4.11 1.63 5.80
C LEU A 212 3.68 1.95 4.37
N HIS A 213 2.40 1.62 4.08
CA HIS A 213 1.77 1.88 2.79
C HIS A 213 0.81 3.06 2.90
N LEU A 214 1.22 4.22 2.38
CA LEU A 214 0.48 5.47 2.49
C LEU A 214 -0.65 5.58 1.46
N GLY A 215 -1.67 6.32 1.82
CA GLY A 215 -2.74 6.74 0.90
C GLY A 215 -3.96 7.25 1.62
N VAL A 216 -4.58 8.27 1.05
CA VAL A 216 -5.90 8.76 1.45
C VAL A 216 -6.95 7.89 0.78
N THR A 217 -7.87 7.30 1.55
CA THR A 217 -8.98 6.53 0.98
C THR A 217 -10.10 7.47 0.55
N GLU A 218 -10.81 7.09 -0.54
CA GLU A 218 -11.97 7.86 -1.02
C GLU A 218 -11.64 9.36 -1.22
N ALA A 219 -10.52 9.64 -1.87
CA ALA A 219 -10.08 11.02 -2.07
C ALA A 219 -11.02 11.80 -2.99
N GLY A 220 -11.73 11.12 -3.88
CA GLY A 220 -12.67 11.70 -4.83
C GLY A 220 -12.06 11.91 -6.23
N PRO A 221 -12.79 12.59 -7.14
CA PRO A 221 -12.32 12.83 -8.50
C PRO A 221 -11.26 13.94 -8.55
N PRO A 222 -10.40 13.94 -9.59
CA PRO A 222 -9.55 15.11 -9.90
C PRO A 222 -10.38 16.35 -10.21
N PRO A 223 -9.88 17.58 -9.96
CA PRO A 223 -8.58 17.87 -9.34
C PRO A 223 -8.59 17.78 -7.81
N ALA A 224 -9.77 17.87 -7.16
CA ALA A 224 -9.88 17.96 -5.70
C ALA A 224 -9.32 16.72 -5.00
N GLY A 225 -9.63 15.52 -5.50
CA GLY A 225 -9.09 14.26 -4.97
C GLY A 225 -7.57 14.17 -5.08
N LEU A 226 -7.01 14.71 -6.16
CA LEU A 226 -5.57 14.75 -6.36
C LEU A 226 -4.88 15.63 -5.31
N VAL A 227 -5.40 16.84 -5.09
CA VAL A 227 -4.89 17.77 -4.07
C VAL A 227 -4.97 17.14 -2.69
N LYS A 228 -6.13 16.55 -2.34
CA LYS A 228 -6.36 15.91 -1.06
C LYS A 228 -5.39 14.74 -0.81
N ALA A 229 -5.24 13.84 -1.78
CA ALA A 229 -4.34 12.70 -1.66
C ALA A 229 -2.87 13.14 -1.58
N THR A 230 -2.47 14.10 -2.43
CA THR A 230 -1.12 14.65 -2.42
C THR A 230 -0.78 15.30 -1.08
N ALA A 231 -1.68 16.12 -0.51
CA ALA A 231 -1.47 16.76 0.78
C ALA A 231 -1.15 15.73 1.89
N GLY A 232 -1.94 14.64 1.98
CA GLY A 232 -1.71 13.62 3.00
C GLY A 232 -0.44 12.81 2.77
N ILE A 233 -0.21 12.36 1.55
CA ILE A 233 0.96 11.51 1.22
C ILE A 233 2.25 12.32 1.31
N ALA A 234 2.29 13.55 0.75
CA ALA A 234 3.47 14.40 0.74
C ALA A 234 3.91 14.79 2.15
N THR A 235 2.97 15.14 3.03
CA THR A 235 3.26 15.47 4.43
C THR A 235 4.06 14.37 5.10
N LEU A 236 3.59 13.11 5.02
CA LEU A 236 4.27 11.97 5.64
C LEU A 236 5.61 11.66 4.98
N LEU A 237 5.69 11.72 3.65
CA LEU A 237 6.95 11.48 2.93
C LEU A 237 8.03 12.52 3.29
N LEU A 238 7.66 13.79 3.46
CA LEU A 238 8.58 14.86 3.91
C LEU A 238 9.03 14.67 5.35
N GLU A 239 8.26 13.96 6.17
CA GLU A 239 8.64 13.56 7.53
C GLU A 239 9.45 12.24 7.55
N GLY A 240 9.77 11.66 6.39
CA GLY A 240 10.49 10.40 6.26
C GLY A 240 9.64 9.15 6.52
N ILE A 241 8.32 9.28 6.60
CA ILE A 241 7.36 8.21 6.86
C ILE A 241 6.78 7.71 5.54
N GLY A 242 6.90 6.40 5.28
CA GLY A 242 6.28 5.73 4.14
C GLY A 242 7.27 5.01 3.22
N ASP A 243 6.89 3.82 2.80
CA ASP A 243 7.70 2.91 1.98
C ASP A 243 7.02 2.57 0.65
N THR A 244 5.69 2.63 0.62
CA THR A 244 4.89 2.51 -0.61
C THR A 244 3.74 3.52 -0.59
N ILE A 245 3.30 3.98 -1.76
CA ILE A 245 2.18 4.93 -1.87
C ILE A 245 1.13 4.42 -2.85
N ARG A 246 -0.15 4.80 -2.61
CA ARG A 246 -1.23 4.63 -3.56
C ARG A 246 -2.20 5.81 -3.49
N TYR A 247 -2.42 6.46 -4.62
CA TYR A 247 -3.56 7.36 -4.81
C TYR A 247 -4.85 6.54 -4.93
N SER A 248 -5.96 7.05 -4.41
CA SER A 248 -7.29 6.41 -4.51
C SER A 248 -8.28 7.44 -5.04
N LEU A 249 -8.33 7.56 -6.35
CA LEU A 249 -9.12 8.55 -7.07
C LEU A 249 -10.36 7.91 -7.70
N THR A 250 -11.41 8.71 -7.89
CA THR A 250 -12.53 8.38 -8.78
C THR A 250 -12.13 8.77 -10.21
N ALA A 251 -11.20 8.01 -10.81
CA ALA A 251 -10.62 8.26 -12.12
C ALA A 251 -10.02 6.96 -12.68
N ASP A 252 -9.49 7.01 -13.91
CA ASP A 252 -8.70 5.91 -14.47
C ASP A 252 -7.48 5.61 -13.54
N PRO A 253 -7.24 4.35 -13.16
CA PRO A 253 -6.12 3.99 -12.29
C PRO A 253 -4.73 4.33 -12.86
N VAL A 254 -4.62 4.55 -14.17
CA VAL A 254 -3.41 5.08 -14.81
C VAL A 254 -3.07 6.48 -14.29
N GLU A 255 -4.08 7.33 -14.02
CA GLU A 255 -3.89 8.66 -13.43
C GLU A 255 -3.34 8.55 -11.99
N GLU A 256 -3.79 7.55 -11.21
CA GLU A 256 -3.25 7.27 -9.87
C GLU A 256 -1.75 6.95 -9.93
N ALA A 257 -1.34 6.09 -10.87
CA ALA A 257 0.06 5.70 -11.05
C ALA A 257 0.93 6.90 -11.46
N ARG A 258 0.46 7.69 -12.44
CA ARG A 258 1.15 8.91 -12.88
C ARG A 258 1.32 9.92 -11.74
N ALA A 259 0.24 10.21 -11.00
CA ALA A 259 0.28 11.12 -9.88
C ALA A 259 1.27 10.67 -8.79
N GLY A 260 1.25 9.38 -8.45
CA GLY A 260 2.20 8.80 -7.50
C GLY A 260 3.64 8.94 -7.95
N ARG A 261 3.92 8.64 -9.22
CA ARG A 261 5.27 8.77 -9.80
C ARG A 261 5.74 10.22 -9.81
N GLN A 262 4.88 11.15 -10.27
CA GLN A 262 5.17 12.59 -10.32
C GLN A 262 5.42 13.16 -8.92
N LEU A 263 4.64 12.74 -7.92
CA LEU A 263 4.88 13.17 -6.53
C LEU A 263 6.27 12.75 -6.05
N LEU A 264 6.64 11.50 -6.23
CA LEU A 264 7.96 11.00 -5.79
C LEU A 264 9.12 11.72 -6.52
N GLU A 265 8.95 12.02 -7.80
CA GLU A 265 9.91 12.78 -8.59
C GLU A 265 9.98 14.26 -8.14
N ALA A 266 8.84 14.87 -7.85
CA ALA A 266 8.77 16.26 -7.37
C ALA A 266 9.42 16.44 -5.99
N LEU A 267 9.35 15.40 -5.14
CA LEU A 267 9.97 15.39 -3.81
C LEU A 267 11.44 14.91 -3.86
N GLY A 268 12.00 14.60 -5.03
CA GLY A 268 13.36 14.07 -5.17
C GLY A 268 13.54 12.63 -4.62
N LEU A 269 12.44 11.91 -4.38
CA LEU A 269 12.44 10.54 -3.81
C LEU A 269 12.62 9.46 -4.88
N ARG A 270 12.44 9.80 -6.12
CA ARG A 270 12.70 8.98 -7.30
C ARG A 270 13.34 9.84 -8.37
N GLU A 271 14.26 9.23 -9.13
CA GLU A 271 14.89 9.89 -10.27
C GLU A 271 13.87 10.25 -11.34
N ARG A 272 13.93 11.47 -11.83
CA ARG A 272 13.11 11.95 -12.95
C ARG A 272 13.52 11.27 -14.23
N LYS A 273 12.56 10.69 -14.93
CA LYS A 273 12.77 10.11 -16.25
C LYS A 273 12.44 11.08 -17.39
N ASN A 274 11.71 12.15 -17.12
CA ASN A 274 11.22 13.12 -18.09
C ASN A 274 11.80 14.50 -17.82
N VAL A 275 11.76 15.38 -18.85
CA VAL A 275 12.15 16.78 -18.74
C VAL A 275 11.26 17.51 -17.74
N ASP A 276 11.86 18.29 -16.84
CA ASP A 276 11.12 19.18 -15.95
C ASP A 276 10.85 20.50 -16.67
N LEU A 277 9.59 20.76 -16.99
CA LEU A 277 9.19 21.99 -17.63
C LEU A 277 8.92 23.06 -16.56
N ILE A 278 9.88 23.95 -16.36
CA ILE A 278 9.72 25.12 -15.49
C ILE A 278 9.22 26.27 -16.35
N ALA A 279 7.98 26.69 -16.16
CA ALA A 279 7.37 27.76 -16.90
C ALA A 279 6.85 28.85 -15.95
N CYS A 280 7.20 30.12 -16.27
CA CYS A 280 6.64 31.28 -15.59
C CYS A 280 5.25 31.58 -16.19
N PRO A 281 4.22 31.84 -15.35
CA PRO A 281 2.87 32.19 -15.84
C PRO A 281 2.78 33.56 -16.49
N SER A 282 3.88 34.30 -16.66
CA SER A 282 3.96 35.65 -17.17
C SER A 282 3.06 36.64 -16.39
N CYS A 283 3.65 37.35 -15.45
CA CYS A 283 3.01 38.54 -14.86
C CYS A 283 2.98 39.62 -15.95
N GLY A 284 1.81 39.79 -16.59
CA GLY A 284 1.60 40.68 -17.74
C GLY A 284 2.06 42.13 -17.57
#